data_328dd5b7db56de6a6ae7a2ebc7f491ec
#
_entry.id   328dd5b7db56de6a6ae7a2ebc7f491ec
#
_cell.length_a   1.000
_cell.length_b   1.000
_cell.length_c   1.000
_cell.angle_alpha   90.00
_cell.angle_beta   90.00
_cell.angle_gamma   90.00
#
_symmetry.space_group_name_H-M   'P 1'
#
loop_
_entity.id
_entity.type
_entity.pdbx_description
1 polymer ?
#
loop_
_entity_poly.entity_id
_entity_poly.type
_entity_poly.pdbx_seq_one_letter_code
_entity_poly.pdbx_strand_id
1 'polypeptide(L)'
;MAKKSEKLKKRRRRARRIFLTILILLSVSAFIVRLVAFETYFFSTDAMKPVYRKGDIAVMEKFEMLTENEVERGDVVLCAFESADTRLVRRVWGMPGDLIDVRDNQKFLIYKDDEGVMREKAMGNAPGLVYGTLPENAFLLLSDDLEADADDSRTLGLVYLTDITAEAGMILWPPSRMFRND
;
A
#
# COMPACT_ATOMS: atom_id res chain seq x y z
N MET A 1 64.82 8.88 6.55
CA MET A 1 63.76 8.44 5.62
C MET A 1 62.71 7.51 6.25
N ALA A 2 63.06 6.56 7.13
CA ALA A 2 62.17 5.59 7.77
C ALA A 2 61.00 6.22 8.57
N LYS A 3 61.24 7.26 9.39
CA LYS A 3 60.23 7.92 10.24
C LYS A 3 59.09 8.61 9.43
N LYS A 4 59.35 9.06 8.20
CA LYS A 4 58.37 9.66 7.29
C LYS A 4 57.44 8.57 6.68
N SER A 5 58.00 7.43 6.36
CA SER A 5 57.27 6.27 5.84
C SER A 5 56.30 5.66 6.88
N GLU A 6 56.69 5.61 8.13
CA GLU A 6 55.88 5.11 9.24
C GLU A 6 54.69 6.05 9.54
N LYS A 7 54.90 7.36 9.52
CA LYS A 7 53.80 8.36 9.65
C LYS A 7 52.76 8.23 8.52
N LEU A 8 53.22 7.99 7.29
CA LEU A 8 52.34 7.79 6.14
C LEU A 8 51.53 6.50 6.27
N LYS A 9 52.14 5.40 6.73
CA LYS A 9 51.42 4.12 6.99
C LYS A 9 50.38 4.28 8.09
N LYS A 10 50.67 5.00 9.20
CA LYS A 10 49.71 5.30 10.27
C LYS A 10 48.54 6.18 9.77
N ARG A 11 48.77 7.18 8.96
CA ARG A 11 47.74 8.05 8.36
C ARG A 11 46.82 7.22 7.44
N ARG A 12 47.37 6.37 6.58
CA ARG A 12 46.59 5.49 5.69
C ARG A 12 45.73 4.52 6.48
N ARG A 13 46.27 3.91 7.55
CA ARG A 13 45.51 3.02 8.44
C ARG A 13 44.37 3.74 9.16
N ARG A 14 44.59 4.99 9.63
CA ARG A 14 43.55 5.82 10.23
C ARG A 14 42.45 6.16 9.22
N ALA A 15 42.84 6.65 8.05
CA ALA A 15 41.91 6.99 6.98
C ALA A 15 41.02 5.79 6.58
N ARG A 16 41.64 4.60 6.45
CA ARG A 16 40.89 3.37 6.14
C ARG A 16 39.92 2.98 7.25
N ARG A 17 40.32 3.12 8.53
CA ARG A 17 39.40 2.85 9.65
C ARG A 17 38.22 3.82 9.65
N ILE A 18 38.46 5.12 9.49
CA ILE A 18 37.42 6.15 9.40
C ILE A 18 36.48 5.84 8.24
N PHE A 19 37.03 5.53 7.06
CA PHE A 19 36.22 5.18 5.89
C PHE A 19 35.32 3.94 6.16
N LEU A 20 35.88 2.88 6.75
CA LEU A 20 35.11 1.68 7.11
C LEU A 20 34.03 1.98 8.15
N THR A 21 34.33 2.82 9.16
CA THR A 21 33.33 3.22 10.15
C THR A 21 32.19 4.00 9.52
N ILE A 22 32.47 4.95 8.61
CA ILE A 22 31.45 5.68 7.88
C ILE A 22 30.60 4.75 7.03
N LEU A 23 31.23 3.82 6.32
CA LEU A 23 30.54 2.83 5.49
C LEU A 23 29.59 1.93 6.32
N ILE A 24 30.04 1.49 7.49
CA ILE A 24 29.21 0.71 8.43
C ILE A 24 28.03 1.56 8.92
N LEU A 25 28.28 2.81 9.34
CA LEU A 25 27.21 3.69 9.79
C LEU A 25 26.16 3.96 8.71
N LEU A 26 26.60 4.21 7.46
CA LEU A 26 25.71 4.38 6.33
C LEU A 26 24.88 3.10 6.05
N SER A 27 25.53 1.92 6.11
CA SER A 27 24.81 0.65 5.91
C SER A 27 23.79 0.38 7.01
N VAL A 28 24.13 0.67 8.26
CA VAL A 28 23.20 0.52 9.40
C VAL A 28 22.05 1.51 9.27
N SER A 29 22.33 2.77 8.91
CA SER A 29 21.29 3.78 8.69
C SER A 29 20.33 3.38 7.56
N ALA A 30 20.86 2.94 6.41
CA ALA A 30 20.03 2.47 5.30
C ALA A 30 19.18 1.24 5.70
N PHE A 31 19.73 0.33 6.50
CA PHE A 31 18.99 -0.84 7.01
C PHE A 31 17.86 -0.43 7.95
N ILE A 32 18.09 0.53 8.84
CA ILE A 32 17.05 1.06 9.74
C ILE A 32 15.93 1.73 8.93
N VAL A 33 16.28 2.58 7.96
CA VAL A 33 15.30 3.23 7.07
C VAL A 33 14.45 2.19 6.35
N ARG A 34 15.07 1.12 5.84
CA ARG A 34 14.34 0.02 5.20
C ARG A 34 13.35 -0.66 6.16
N LEU A 35 13.74 -0.91 7.41
CA LEU A 35 12.86 -1.57 8.40
C LEU A 35 11.67 -0.71 8.79
N VAL A 36 11.85 0.61 8.81
CA VAL A 36 10.80 1.56 9.22
C VAL A 36 9.86 1.86 8.05
N ALA A 37 10.40 2.09 6.85
CA ALA A 37 9.62 2.58 5.71
C ALA A 37 8.92 1.49 4.91
N PHE A 38 9.38 0.23 4.98
CA PHE A 38 8.87 -0.83 4.11
C PHE A 38 8.53 -2.10 4.89
N GLU A 39 7.47 -2.76 4.46
CA GLU A 39 7.17 -4.15 4.85
C GLU A 39 6.89 -5.01 3.63
N THR A 40 6.78 -6.31 3.79
CA THR A 40 6.42 -7.22 2.70
C THR A 40 5.08 -7.87 2.99
N TYR A 41 4.26 -8.01 1.95
CA TYR A 41 2.98 -8.69 2.03
C TYR A 41 2.94 -9.89 1.09
N PHE A 42 2.43 -11.03 1.60
CA PHE A 42 2.23 -12.26 0.82
C PHE A 42 0.76 -12.38 0.43
N PHE A 43 0.49 -12.43 -0.86
CA PHE A 43 -0.87 -12.59 -1.39
C PHE A 43 -1.30 -14.05 -1.31
N SER A 44 -2.19 -14.35 -0.38
CA SER A 44 -2.74 -15.71 -0.16
C SER A 44 -3.91 -16.03 -1.07
N THR A 45 -4.52 -15.04 -1.71
CA THR A 45 -5.72 -15.16 -2.57
C THR A 45 -5.51 -14.48 -3.91
N ASP A 46 -6.42 -14.73 -4.85
CA ASP A 46 -6.46 -14.10 -6.16
C ASP A 46 -7.37 -12.86 -6.24
N ALA A 47 -7.85 -12.36 -5.12
CA ALA A 47 -8.79 -11.23 -5.06
C ALA A 47 -8.30 -9.94 -5.73
N MET A 48 -6.99 -9.76 -5.87
CA MET A 48 -6.38 -8.59 -6.49
C MET A 48 -5.87 -8.85 -7.92
N LYS A 49 -6.40 -9.90 -8.60
CA LYS A 49 -6.12 -10.13 -10.03
C LYS A 49 -6.71 -9.01 -10.88
N PRO A 50 -6.04 -8.65 -12.00
CA PRO A 50 -4.83 -9.27 -12.56
C PRO A 50 -3.51 -8.77 -11.97
N VAL A 51 -3.54 -7.65 -11.20
CA VAL A 51 -2.33 -6.93 -10.75
C VAL A 51 -1.53 -7.78 -9.75
N TYR A 52 -2.15 -8.22 -8.67
CA TYR A 52 -1.52 -9.13 -7.71
C TYR A 52 -2.23 -10.49 -7.72
N ARG A 53 -1.46 -11.57 -7.62
CA ARG A 53 -1.98 -12.94 -7.68
C ARG A 53 -1.55 -13.73 -6.45
N LYS A 54 -2.26 -14.79 -6.18
CA LYS A 54 -1.88 -15.75 -5.14
C LYS A 54 -0.44 -16.22 -5.34
N GLY A 55 0.36 -16.13 -4.28
CA GLY A 55 1.78 -16.50 -4.29
C GLY A 55 2.74 -15.34 -4.56
N ASP A 56 2.23 -14.17 -4.92
CA ASP A 56 3.06 -12.97 -5.04
C ASP A 56 3.52 -12.48 -3.66
N ILE A 57 4.72 -11.91 -3.63
CA ILE A 57 5.23 -11.13 -2.50
C ILE A 57 5.50 -9.73 -3.01
N ALA A 58 4.85 -8.74 -2.45
CA ALA A 58 5.05 -7.33 -2.79
C ALA A 58 5.68 -6.54 -1.63
N VAL A 59 6.36 -5.45 -1.98
CA VAL A 59 6.77 -4.42 -1.04
C VAL A 59 5.56 -3.56 -0.74
N MET A 60 5.37 -3.25 0.54
CA MET A 60 4.39 -2.30 1.02
C MET A 60 5.16 -1.10 1.57
N GLU A 61 4.85 0.10 1.08
CA GLU A 61 5.39 1.36 1.58
C GLU A 61 4.55 1.81 2.75
N LYS A 62 5.16 1.87 3.95
CA LYS A 62 4.44 2.30 5.15
C LYS A 62 4.28 3.80 5.17
N PHE A 63 3.09 4.23 5.49
CA PHE A 63 2.79 5.62 5.74
C PHE A 63 2.79 5.87 7.26
N GLU A 64 3.74 6.65 7.75
CA GLU A 64 3.79 6.99 9.18
C GLU A 64 2.72 8.03 9.58
N MET A 65 2.25 8.82 8.62
CA MET A 65 1.21 9.84 8.81
C MET A 65 0.47 10.06 7.47
N LEU A 66 -0.48 9.20 7.15
CA LEU A 66 -1.38 9.46 6.03
C LEU A 66 -2.30 10.65 6.37
N THR A 67 -2.31 11.62 5.48
CA THR A 67 -3.39 12.60 5.40
C THR A 67 -4.35 12.18 4.30
N GLU A 68 -5.61 12.65 4.32
CA GLU A 68 -6.58 12.35 3.26
C GLU A 68 -6.04 12.63 1.85
N ASN A 69 -5.12 13.60 1.73
CA ASN A 69 -4.51 14.00 0.47
C ASN A 69 -3.40 13.04 -0.03
N GLU A 70 -3.02 12.04 0.76
CA GLU A 70 -1.98 11.06 0.42
C GLU A 70 -2.57 9.75 -0.10
N VAL A 71 -3.88 9.53 0.05
CA VAL A 71 -4.59 8.37 -0.48
C VAL A 71 -5.38 8.80 -1.70
N GLU A 72 -5.07 8.21 -2.85
CA GLU A 72 -5.71 8.53 -4.12
C GLU A 72 -6.64 7.39 -4.57
N ARG A 73 -7.60 7.76 -5.43
CA ARG A 73 -8.46 6.76 -6.07
C ARG A 73 -7.63 5.89 -7.02
N GLY A 74 -7.71 4.58 -6.82
CA GLY A 74 -6.96 3.61 -7.61
C GLY A 74 -5.77 3.01 -6.88
N ASP A 75 -5.33 3.61 -5.78
CA ASP A 75 -4.25 3.05 -4.95
C ASP A 75 -4.61 1.67 -4.42
N VAL A 76 -3.61 0.82 -4.31
CA VAL A 76 -3.74 -0.49 -3.68
C VAL A 76 -3.12 -0.40 -2.29
N VAL A 77 -3.95 -0.53 -1.26
CA VAL A 77 -3.54 -0.26 0.11
C VAL A 77 -3.68 -1.47 1.02
N LEU A 78 -2.81 -1.55 2.02
CA LEU A 78 -2.91 -2.50 3.12
C LEU A 78 -3.74 -1.87 4.23
N CYS A 79 -4.86 -2.48 4.55
CA CYS A 79 -5.81 -1.95 5.51
C CYS A 79 -6.29 -3.02 6.50
N ALA A 80 -6.78 -2.56 7.65
CA ALA A 80 -7.54 -3.35 8.60
C ALA A 80 -9.02 -3.00 8.48
N PHE A 81 -9.91 -4.01 8.47
CA PHE A 81 -11.34 -3.78 8.62
C PHE A 81 -11.70 -4.01 10.09
N GLU A 82 -12.57 -3.16 10.64
CA GLU A 82 -12.98 -3.26 12.05
C GLU A 82 -13.55 -4.65 12.40
N SER A 83 -14.21 -5.30 11.42
CA SER A 83 -14.82 -6.60 11.55
C SER A 83 -13.93 -7.79 11.18
N ALA A 84 -12.68 -7.56 10.79
CA ALA A 84 -11.74 -8.60 10.36
C ALA A 84 -10.49 -8.63 11.24
N ASP A 85 -10.10 -9.84 11.68
CA ASP A 85 -8.88 -10.03 12.49
C ASP A 85 -7.56 -9.94 11.69
N THR A 86 -7.65 -9.77 10.36
CA THR A 86 -6.49 -9.76 9.48
C THR A 86 -6.43 -8.50 8.64
N ARG A 87 -5.21 -8.05 8.34
CA ARG A 87 -5.01 -6.98 7.37
C ARG A 87 -5.17 -7.52 5.95
N LEU A 88 -5.87 -6.78 5.11
CA LEU A 88 -6.16 -7.11 3.73
C LEU A 88 -5.57 -6.06 2.79
N VAL A 89 -5.18 -6.49 1.59
CA VAL A 89 -4.78 -5.58 0.52
C VAL A 89 -5.96 -5.39 -0.43
N ARG A 90 -6.40 -4.14 -0.63
CA ARG A 90 -7.56 -3.77 -1.45
C ARG A 90 -7.30 -2.48 -2.21
N ARG A 91 -8.05 -2.26 -3.28
CA ARG A 91 -7.96 -1.02 -4.06
C ARG A 91 -8.94 0.04 -3.56
N VAL A 92 -8.49 1.27 -3.54
CA VAL A 92 -9.31 2.45 -3.25
C VAL A 92 -10.24 2.71 -4.43
N TRP A 93 -11.53 2.42 -4.26
CA TRP A 93 -12.56 2.70 -5.26
C TRP A 93 -13.33 3.96 -4.95
N GLY A 94 -13.69 4.19 -3.67
CA GLY A 94 -14.43 5.35 -3.22
C GLY A 94 -13.64 6.19 -2.23
N MET A 95 -13.76 7.50 -2.40
CA MET A 95 -13.12 8.54 -1.61
C MET A 95 -14.14 9.28 -0.75
N PRO A 96 -13.72 9.98 0.33
CA PRO A 96 -14.62 10.89 1.07
C PRO A 96 -15.41 11.79 0.14
N GLY A 97 -16.73 11.90 0.38
CA GLY A 97 -17.64 12.72 -0.43
C GLY A 97 -18.28 12.00 -1.63
N ASP A 98 -17.83 10.82 -2.00
CA ASP A 98 -18.50 10.00 -3.01
C ASP A 98 -19.86 9.49 -2.51
N LEU A 99 -20.75 9.17 -3.42
CA LEU A 99 -22.09 8.70 -3.12
C LEU A 99 -22.23 7.20 -3.39
N ILE A 100 -22.70 6.46 -2.40
CA ILE A 100 -23.21 5.10 -2.59
C ILE A 100 -24.71 5.19 -2.89
N ASP A 101 -25.10 4.79 -4.09
CA ASP A 101 -26.49 4.74 -4.51
C ASP A 101 -26.99 3.26 -4.54
N VAL A 102 -28.27 3.08 -4.35
CA VAL A 102 -28.92 1.77 -4.29
C VAL A 102 -30.10 1.75 -5.23
N ARG A 103 -30.02 0.89 -6.28
CA ARG A 103 -31.09 0.69 -7.26
C ARG A 103 -31.31 -0.79 -7.47
N ASP A 104 -32.55 -1.24 -7.40
CA ASP A 104 -32.93 -2.67 -7.64
C ASP A 104 -32.05 -3.67 -6.87
N ASN A 105 -31.76 -3.37 -5.61
CA ASN A 105 -30.91 -4.16 -4.71
C ASN A 105 -29.44 -4.27 -5.14
N GLN A 106 -29.00 -3.46 -6.10
CA GLN A 106 -27.61 -3.30 -6.48
C GLN A 106 -27.04 -1.99 -5.94
N LYS A 107 -25.76 -1.99 -5.64
CA LYS A 107 -25.05 -0.82 -5.17
C LYS A 107 -24.20 -0.25 -6.30
N PHE A 108 -24.17 1.07 -6.36
CA PHE A 108 -23.40 1.86 -7.32
C PHE A 108 -22.57 2.89 -6.58
N LEU A 109 -21.32 3.03 -6.98
CA LEU A 109 -20.49 4.14 -6.55
C LEU A 109 -20.62 5.27 -7.57
N ILE A 110 -21.02 6.45 -7.12
CA ILE A 110 -21.11 7.67 -7.93
C ILE A 110 -20.02 8.61 -7.45
N TYR A 111 -19.14 9.04 -8.35
CA TYR A 111 -18.00 9.87 -8.03
C TYR A 111 -17.68 10.84 -9.16
N LYS A 112 -16.90 11.88 -8.87
CA LYS A 112 -16.28 12.73 -9.88
C LYS A 112 -14.90 12.21 -10.21
N ASP A 113 -14.60 12.11 -11.52
CA ASP A 113 -13.23 11.83 -11.98
C ASP A 113 -12.36 13.11 -11.92
N ASP A 114 -11.08 12.97 -12.28
CA ASP A 114 -10.10 14.07 -12.26
C ASP A 114 -10.47 15.21 -13.23
N GLU A 115 -11.29 14.93 -14.24
CA GLU A 115 -11.84 15.92 -15.17
C GLU A 115 -13.12 16.59 -14.63
N GLY A 116 -13.60 16.20 -13.45
CA GLY A 116 -14.81 16.68 -12.81
C GLY A 116 -16.10 16.09 -13.39
N VAL A 117 -16.00 15.05 -14.23
CA VAL A 117 -17.13 14.35 -14.83
C VAL A 117 -17.71 13.34 -13.85
N MET A 118 -19.03 13.32 -13.71
CA MET A 118 -19.69 12.31 -12.87
C MET A 118 -19.59 10.93 -13.52
N ARG A 119 -19.06 9.99 -12.77
CA ARG A 119 -18.93 8.56 -13.14
C ARG A 119 -19.77 7.69 -12.24
N GLU A 120 -20.19 6.57 -12.77
CA GLU A 120 -20.90 5.54 -12.02
C GLU A 120 -20.22 4.20 -12.22
N LYS A 121 -20.08 3.44 -11.12
CA LYS A 121 -19.48 2.11 -11.12
C LYS A 121 -20.36 1.14 -10.35
N ALA A 122 -20.81 0.08 -11.00
CA ALA A 122 -21.60 -0.96 -10.35
C ALA A 122 -20.71 -1.80 -9.41
N MET A 123 -21.19 -2.05 -8.19
CA MET A 123 -20.51 -2.85 -7.17
C MET A 123 -21.21 -4.19 -6.93
N GLY A 124 -22.41 -4.38 -7.52
CA GLY A 124 -23.23 -5.57 -7.32
C GLY A 124 -23.89 -5.61 -5.94
N ASN A 125 -24.03 -6.82 -5.40
CA ASN A 125 -24.55 -7.01 -4.05
C ASN A 125 -23.47 -6.64 -3.03
N ALA A 126 -23.75 -5.65 -2.19
CA ALA A 126 -22.83 -5.14 -1.18
C ALA A 126 -23.57 -4.93 0.16
N PRO A 127 -23.83 -6.01 0.93
CA PRO A 127 -24.63 -5.93 2.16
C PRO A 127 -23.99 -5.07 3.26
N GLY A 128 -22.66 -4.93 3.27
CA GLY A 128 -21.93 -4.08 4.22
C GLY A 128 -22.05 -2.59 3.95
N LEU A 129 -22.66 -2.17 2.82
CA LEU A 129 -22.77 -0.78 2.43
C LEU A 129 -24.21 -0.30 2.53
N VAL A 130 -24.36 0.95 2.95
CA VAL A 130 -25.68 1.63 3.00
C VAL A 130 -25.69 2.81 2.03
N TYR A 131 -26.88 3.24 1.61
CA TYR A 131 -27.05 4.47 0.83
C TYR A 131 -26.51 5.67 1.60
N GLY A 132 -25.78 6.53 0.93
CA GLY A 132 -25.29 7.78 1.50
C GLY A 132 -23.93 8.20 0.95
N THR A 133 -23.56 9.42 1.32
CA THR A 133 -22.24 9.97 0.99
C THR A 133 -21.18 9.38 1.93
N LEU A 134 -20.01 9.03 1.39
CA LEU A 134 -18.90 8.58 2.19
C LEU A 134 -18.47 9.67 3.18
N PRO A 135 -18.37 9.34 4.47
CA PRO A 135 -17.89 10.27 5.49
C PRO A 135 -16.48 10.80 5.21
N GLU A 136 -16.14 11.91 5.83
CA GLU A 136 -14.73 12.35 5.91
C GLU A 136 -13.86 11.26 6.53
N ASN A 137 -12.67 11.05 5.99
CA ASN A 137 -11.73 10.00 6.40
C ASN A 137 -12.21 8.54 6.18
N ALA A 138 -13.29 8.30 5.44
CA ALA A 138 -13.77 6.96 5.13
C ALA A 138 -13.61 6.64 3.64
N PHE A 139 -13.11 5.44 3.37
CA PHE A 139 -12.78 4.94 2.03
C PHE A 139 -13.56 3.66 1.72
N LEU A 140 -13.92 3.52 0.46
CA LEU A 140 -14.48 2.28 -0.07
C LEU A 140 -13.37 1.48 -0.73
N LEU A 141 -13.03 0.35 -0.14
CA LEU A 141 -11.93 -0.51 -0.58
C LEU A 141 -12.47 -1.82 -1.13
N LEU A 142 -12.20 -2.12 -2.40
CA LEU A 142 -12.69 -3.32 -3.06
C LEU A 142 -11.55 -4.20 -3.58
N SER A 143 -11.89 -5.46 -3.82
CA SER A 143 -11.08 -6.40 -4.60
C SER A 143 -11.03 -5.96 -6.06
N ASP A 144 -9.92 -6.24 -6.76
CA ASP A 144 -9.84 -6.02 -8.22
C ASP A 144 -10.70 -7.02 -8.98
N ASP A 145 -10.73 -8.26 -8.50
CA ASP A 145 -11.65 -9.29 -8.98
C ASP A 145 -12.94 -9.23 -8.15
N LEU A 146 -13.95 -8.56 -8.68
CA LEU A 146 -15.26 -8.41 -8.02
C LEU A 146 -16.07 -9.71 -7.96
N GLU A 147 -15.72 -10.70 -8.75
CA GLU A 147 -16.37 -12.03 -8.76
C GLU A 147 -15.70 -12.97 -7.75
N ALA A 148 -14.50 -12.63 -7.26
CA ALA A 148 -13.84 -13.39 -6.23
C ALA A 148 -14.67 -13.39 -4.93
N ASP A 149 -14.80 -14.56 -4.31
CA ASP A 149 -15.34 -14.68 -2.95
C ASP A 149 -14.28 -14.18 -1.96
N ALA A 150 -14.24 -12.88 -1.78
CA ALA A 150 -13.22 -12.20 -1.00
C ALA A 150 -13.83 -11.08 -0.16
N ASP A 151 -13.39 -11.00 1.08
CA ASP A 151 -13.78 -9.95 2.00
C ASP A 151 -13.27 -8.58 1.54
N ASP A 152 -14.18 -7.61 1.40
CA ASP A 152 -13.88 -6.21 1.11
C ASP A 152 -15.01 -5.32 1.63
N SER A 153 -15.02 -4.03 1.29
CA SER A 153 -16.05 -3.11 1.79
C SER A 153 -17.48 -3.51 1.43
N ARG A 154 -17.70 -4.35 0.44
CA ARG A 154 -19.05 -4.86 0.11
C ARG A 154 -19.66 -5.69 1.23
N THR A 155 -18.82 -6.39 1.99
CA THR A 155 -19.22 -7.26 3.10
C THR A 155 -18.85 -6.68 4.45
N LEU A 156 -17.67 -6.06 4.58
CA LEU A 156 -17.08 -5.62 5.83
C LEU A 156 -17.36 -4.14 6.16
N GLY A 157 -17.86 -3.35 5.20
CA GLY A 157 -18.12 -1.92 5.38
C GLY A 157 -16.94 -1.03 4.99
N LEU A 158 -17.04 0.24 5.34
CA LEU A 158 -16.02 1.25 5.00
C LEU A 158 -14.77 1.10 5.88
N VAL A 159 -13.63 1.57 5.37
CA VAL A 159 -12.35 1.62 6.08
C VAL A 159 -12.00 3.08 6.36
N TYR A 160 -11.53 3.37 7.56
CA TYR A 160 -11.10 4.71 7.91
C TYR A 160 -9.61 4.92 7.62
N LEU A 161 -9.21 6.16 7.41
CA LEU A 161 -7.82 6.52 7.10
C LEU A 161 -6.82 5.95 8.11
N THR A 162 -7.18 5.94 9.39
CA THR A 162 -6.34 5.39 10.48
C THR A 162 -6.04 3.90 10.37
N ASP A 163 -6.87 3.18 9.62
CA ASP A 163 -6.78 1.73 9.42
C ASP A 163 -6.05 1.35 8.13
N ILE A 164 -5.70 2.35 7.32
CA ILE A 164 -4.84 2.19 6.15
C ILE A 164 -3.40 2.37 6.61
N THR A 165 -2.56 1.35 6.42
CA THR A 165 -1.21 1.31 7.02
C THR A 165 -0.07 1.38 6.02
N ALA A 166 -0.31 1.00 4.77
CA ALA A 166 0.71 1.02 3.74
C ALA A 166 0.09 0.97 2.34
N GLU A 167 0.84 1.41 1.34
CA GLU A 167 0.52 1.28 -0.08
C GLU A 167 1.31 0.13 -0.71
N ALA A 168 0.67 -0.58 -1.63
CA ALA A 168 1.28 -1.69 -2.34
C ALA A 168 2.18 -1.20 -3.48
N GLY A 169 3.45 -1.52 -3.40
CA GLY A 169 4.45 -1.23 -4.42
C GLY A 169 4.76 -2.43 -5.31
N MET A 170 6.01 -2.54 -5.72
CA MET A 170 6.45 -3.55 -6.67
C MET A 170 6.37 -4.98 -6.13
N ILE A 171 6.15 -5.94 -7.05
CA ILE A 171 6.23 -7.37 -6.77
C ILE A 171 7.71 -7.77 -6.66
N LEU A 172 8.10 -8.39 -5.54
CA LEU A 172 9.44 -8.94 -5.32
C LEU A 172 9.56 -10.39 -5.80
N TRP A 173 8.49 -11.15 -5.69
CA TRP A 173 8.45 -12.56 -6.07
C TRP A 173 7.10 -12.91 -6.68
N PRO A 174 7.01 -13.73 -7.71
CA PRO A 174 8.14 -14.38 -8.41
C PRO A 174 8.91 -13.40 -9.32
N PRO A 175 10.20 -13.68 -9.65
CA PRO A 175 11.01 -12.79 -10.50
C PRO A 175 10.43 -12.55 -11.89
N SER A 176 9.63 -13.46 -12.41
CA SER A 176 8.94 -13.33 -13.71
C SER A 176 7.87 -12.23 -13.71
N ARG A 177 7.46 -11.75 -12.53
CA ARG A 177 6.45 -10.70 -12.35
C ARG A 177 7.03 -9.42 -11.73
N MET A 178 8.31 -9.45 -11.38
CA MET A 178 9.01 -8.28 -10.87
C MET A 178 8.96 -7.13 -11.89
N PHE A 179 8.64 -5.93 -11.44
CA PHE A 179 8.51 -4.70 -12.26
C PHE A 179 7.34 -4.71 -13.29
N ARG A 180 6.38 -5.61 -13.17
CA ARG A 180 5.13 -5.50 -13.94
C ARG A 180 4.13 -4.67 -13.12
N ASN A 181 3.73 -3.56 -13.69
CA ASN A 181 2.67 -2.66 -13.21
C ASN A 181 1.48 -2.71 -14.19
N ASP A 182 1.13 -3.94 -14.69
CA ASP A 182 0.03 -4.10 -15.64
C ASP A 182 -1.30 -4.29 -14.92
#